data_e20d00b08fb6e0de45bbe554ab60be54
#
_entry.id   e20d00b08fb6e0de45bbe554ab60be54
#
_cell.length_a   1.000
_cell.length_b   1.000
_cell.length_c   1.000
_cell.angle_alpha   90.00
_cell.angle_beta   90.00
_cell.angle_gamma   90.00
#
_symmetry.space_group_name_H-M   'P 1'
#
loop_
_entity.id
_entity.type
_entity.pdbx_description
1 polymer ?
#
loop_
_entity_poly.entity_id
_entity_poly.type
_entity_poly.pdbx_seq_one_letter_code
_entity_poly.pdbx_strand_id
1 'polypeptide(L)'
;MSSPNPNTADTPAVQAPPTNKRRSFLLRLLLVVIVLAAIAWTAWYFIVGRWYESTDDAYINGNIVQITPRIAGTVISITADDGDLVQQGEVLVKLDRSDADVGLQRAAANLANTVRRVRGLYSTVTGAQSQVAVEKVALEKAQADYNRRRDLARTGAISAEELAHARDALTAAQSALATSQQQLQTNKVLVDDTVVASHPDVKAAAAQYRAAYLDDVRTTMVAPVTGYVAKRTVQVGQRVQPGAALMAVVPLHQVWVDANFKETQLTHMRIGQPVELTSDVYGSSVKYSGKVESLGVGTGSAFSLLPAQNATGNWIKIVQRIPVRVVFTDPSQLDKNPLRIGMSMTTDVNLHDQNGSALAQSPRTEPRFSTDVYKDQLADANAQIERIIHENMGQAVNAKGEDPMAKAH
;
A
#
# COMPACT_ATOMS: atom_id res chain seq x y z
N MET A 1 29.51 -120.11 40.50
CA MET A 1 28.23 -120.27 39.85
C MET A 1 27.98 -118.94 39.12
N SER A 2 28.29 -118.98 37.94
CA SER A 2 27.48 -119.09 36.76
C SER A 2 26.81 -117.75 36.37
N SER A 3 27.34 -117.18 35.34
CA SER A 3 26.67 -116.87 34.09
C SER A 3 26.22 -115.44 33.84
N PRO A 4 25.91 -115.10 32.63
CA PRO A 4 26.87 -114.49 31.68
C PRO A 4 26.28 -113.13 31.13
N ASN A 5 27.14 -112.45 30.46
CA ASN A 5 26.80 -111.36 29.52
C ASN A 5 25.79 -111.87 28.46
N PRO A 6 24.93 -111.02 27.86
CA PRO A 6 25.31 -110.20 26.75
C PRO A 6 24.42 -108.91 26.52
N ASN A 7 24.83 -107.90 25.90
CA ASN A 7 24.31 -107.41 24.61
C ASN A 7 24.91 -106.09 24.24
N THR A 8 25.76 -106.13 23.27
CA THR A 8 26.14 -104.96 22.45
C THR A 8 24.95 -104.61 21.55
N ALA A 9 24.34 -103.44 21.76
CA ALA A 9 23.32 -102.93 20.86
C ALA A 9 24.05 -101.89 19.92
N ASP A 10 24.08 -102.25 18.66
CA ASP A 10 24.53 -101.38 17.54
C ASP A 10 23.76 -100.04 17.55
N THR A 11 24.51 -98.94 17.58
CA THR A 11 23.98 -97.65 17.35
C THR A 11 23.98 -97.41 15.84
N PRO A 12 22.83 -97.14 15.19
CA PRO A 12 22.81 -96.87 13.76
C PRO A 12 23.48 -95.54 13.48
N ALA A 13 24.45 -95.50 12.58
CA ALA A 13 25.10 -94.35 12.08
C ALA A 13 24.11 -93.37 11.43
N VAL A 14 23.97 -92.15 11.99
CA VAL A 14 23.19 -91.05 11.38
C VAL A 14 23.86 -90.71 10.09
N GLN A 15 23.27 -91.09 8.96
CA GLN A 15 23.69 -90.66 7.60
C GLN A 15 23.48 -89.16 7.52
N ALA A 16 24.55 -88.36 7.31
CA ALA A 16 24.50 -86.94 6.99
C ALA A 16 23.69 -86.75 5.72
N PRO A 17 22.75 -85.74 5.66
CA PRO A 17 21.93 -85.51 4.49
C PRO A 17 22.80 -85.10 3.29
N PRO A 18 22.48 -85.54 2.06
CA PRO A 18 23.25 -85.17 0.86
C PRO A 18 23.32 -83.67 0.65
N THR A 19 24.52 -83.16 0.65
CA THR A 19 24.80 -81.71 0.36
C THR A 19 24.40 -81.41 -1.07
N ASN A 20 23.21 -80.86 -1.22
CA ASN A 20 22.65 -80.44 -2.53
C ASN A 20 23.42 -79.26 -3.11
N LYS A 21 24.52 -79.59 -3.84
CA LYS A 21 25.43 -78.55 -4.46
C LYS A 21 24.69 -77.52 -5.29
N ARG A 22 23.54 -77.88 -5.89
CA ARG A 22 22.66 -76.93 -6.60
C ARG A 22 21.96 -75.94 -5.64
N ARG A 23 21.57 -76.35 -4.46
CA ARG A 23 20.90 -75.53 -3.44
C ARG A 23 21.92 -74.51 -2.87
N SER A 24 23.15 -74.90 -2.58
CA SER A 24 24.20 -74.03 -2.10
C SER A 24 24.67 -73.02 -3.20
N PHE A 25 24.66 -73.43 -4.46
CA PHE A 25 24.94 -72.54 -5.59
C PHE A 25 23.83 -71.49 -5.77
N LEU A 26 22.59 -71.87 -5.77
CA LEU A 26 21.44 -70.97 -5.84
C LEU A 26 21.39 -69.98 -4.65
N LEU A 27 21.71 -70.46 -3.43
CA LEU A 27 21.80 -69.56 -2.27
C LEU A 27 22.95 -68.55 -2.37
N ARG A 28 24.11 -68.96 -2.91
CA ARG A 28 25.23 -68.06 -3.19
C ARG A 28 24.90 -67.05 -4.29
N LEU A 29 24.24 -67.50 -5.35
CA LEU A 29 23.80 -66.61 -6.44
C LEU A 29 22.78 -65.59 -5.90
N LEU A 30 21.80 -66.04 -5.08
CA LEU A 30 20.80 -65.15 -4.44
C LEU A 30 21.50 -64.14 -3.54
N LEU A 31 22.49 -64.58 -2.73
CA LEU A 31 23.25 -63.67 -1.87
C LEU A 31 24.03 -62.62 -2.67
N VAL A 32 24.64 -63.00 -3.79
CA VAL A 32 25.37 -62.06 -4.68
C VAL A 32 24.38 -61.07 -5.28
N VAL A 33 23.20 -61.51 -5.72
CA VAL A 33 22.15 -60.59 -6.27
C VAL A 33 21.69 -59.59 -5.19
N ILE A 34 21.46 -60.07 -3.95
CA ILE A 34 21.08 -59.19 -2.84
C ILE A 34 22.18 -58.16 -2.53
N VAL A 35 23.43 -58.62 -2.50
CA VAL A 35 24.59 -57.70 -2.26
C VAL A 35 24.73 -56.67 -3.40
N LEU A 36 24.60 -57.06 -4.65
CA LEU A 36 24.63 -56.15 -5.79
C LEU A 36 23.45 -55.18 -5.74
N ALA A 37 22.24 -55.63 -5.41
CA ALA A 37 21.08 -54.76 -5.24
C ALA A 37 21.28 -53.76 -4.08
N ALA A 38 21.85 -54.22 -2.95
CA ALA A 38 22.18 -53.33 -1.83
C ALA A 38 23.25 -52.31 -2.19
N ILE A 39 24.31 -52.71 -2.94
CA ILE A 39 25.32 -51.76 -3.45
C ILE A 39 24.71 -50.78 -4.42
N ALA A 40 23.87 -51.22 -5.37
CA ALA A 40 23.20 -50.36 -6.33
C ALA A 40 22.25 -49.37 -5.62
N TRP A 41 21.47 -49.85 -4.65
CA TRP A 41 20.59 -48.97 -3.85
C TRP A 41 21.37 -47.98 -3.00
N THR A 42 22.47 -48.42 -2.37
CA THR A 42 23.35 -47.53 -1.59
C THR A 42 24.00 -46.48 -2.50
N ALA A 43 24.52 -46.89 -3.66
CA ALA A 43 25.07 -45.96 -4.64
C ALA A 43 24.03 -44.96 -5.12
N TRP A 44 22.81 -45.41 -5.46
CA TRP A 44 21.71 -44.53 -5.84
C TRP A 44 21.35 -43.56 -4.73
N TYR A 45 21.26 -44.01 -3.47
CA TYR A 45 20.99 -43.14 -2.32
C TYR A 45 22.06 -42.07 -2.13
N PHE A 46 23.35 -42.38 -2.24
CA PHE A 46 24.43 -41.42 -2.09
C PHE A 46 24.58 -40.46 -3.27
N ILE A 47 24.22 -40.86 -4.49
CA ILE A 47 24.35 -40.06 -5.69
C ILE A 47 23.11 -39.16 -5.89
N VAL A 48 21.93 -39.67 -5.61
CA VAL A 48 20.66 -39.02 -5.93
C VAL A 48 19.83 -38.74 -4.68
N GLY A 49 19.54 -39.75 -3.88
CA GLY A 49 18.51 -39.66 -2.82
C GLY A 49 18.82 -38.61 -1.74
N ARG A 50 20.07 -38.46 -1.35
CA ARG A 50 20.48 -37.50 -0.31
C ARG A 50 20.34 -36.03 -0.71
N TRP A 51 20.13 -35.75 -2.00
CA TRP A 51 20.03 -34.38 -2.52
C TRP A 51 18.61 -33.89 -2.71
N TYR A 52 17.62 -34.65 -2.31
CA TYR A 52 16.22 -34.29 -2.34
C TYR A 52 15.63 -34.37 -0.94
N GLU A 53 15.04 -33.28 -0.49
CA GLU A 53 14.26 -33.24 0.75
C GLU A 53 12.80 -33.00 0.42
N SER A 54 11.95 -33.85 0.93
CA SER A 54 10.50 -33.82 0.68
C SER A 54 9.71 -33.57 1.95
N THR A 55 8.61 -32.87 1.81
CA THR A 55 7.60 -32.68 2.85
C THR A 55 6.20 -32.68 2.25
N ASP A 56 5.28 -33.37 2.95
CA ASP A 56 3.84 -33.37 2.71
C ASP A 56 3.09 -32.32 3.59
N ASP A 57 3.79 -31.73 4.55
CA ASP A 57 3.27 -30.67 5.42
C ASP A 57 3.52 -29.29 4.76
N ALA A 58 2.89 -29.09 3.62
CA ALA A 58 2.99 -27.86 2.85
C ALA A 58 1.60 -27.37 2.42
N TYR A 59 1.38 -26.08 2.54
CA TYR A 59 0.08 -25.47 2.26
C TYR A 59 0.25 -24.25 1.38
N ILE A 60 -0.70 -24.07 0.47
CA ILE A 60 -0.79 -22.84 -0.33
C ILE A 60 -1.25 -21.70 0.56
N ASN A 61 -0.49 -20.65 0.56
CA ASN A 61 -0.79 -19.41 1.24
C ASN A 61 -0.82 -18.24 0.25
N GLY A 62 -1.38 -17.10 0.64
CA GLY A 62 -1.51 -15.94 -0.24
C GLY A 62 -2.01 -14.71 0.49
N ASN A 63 -1.99 -13.59 -0.20
CA ASN A 63 -2.53 -12.37 0.33
C ASN A 63 -4.06 -12.41 0.36
N ILE A 64 -4.63 -12.04 1.49
CA ILE A 64 -6.08 -11.85 1.65
C ILE A 64 -6.29 -10.35 1.83
N VAL A 65 -6.71 -9.67 0.76
CA VAL A 65 -6.91 -8.23 0.76
C VAL A 65 -8.32 -7.92 1.25
N GLN A 66 -8.43 -7.46 2.49
CA GLN A 66 -9.72 -7.09 3.08
C GLN A 66 -10.22 -5.76 2.52
N ILE A 67 -11.46 -5.74 2.07
CA ILE A 67 -12.16 -4.54 1.62
C ILE A 67 -12.91 -3.96 2.81
N THR A 68 -12.52 -2.76 3.20
CA THR A 68 -13.10 -2.03 4.34
C THR A 68 -13.53 -0.64 3.91
N PRO A 69 -14.70 -0.13 4.37
CA PRO A 69 -15.12 1.24 4.09
C PRO A 69 -14.23 2.22 4.86
N ARG A 70 -14.00 3.38 4.26
CA ARG A 70 -13.25 4.49 4.88
C ARG A 70 -14.18 5.53 5.50
N ILE A 71 -15.47 5.48 5.15
CA ILE A 71 -16.55 6.32 5.69
C ILE A 71 -17.70 5.44 6.16
N ALA A 72 -18.54 5.97 7.05
CA ALA A 72 -19.78 5.33 7.44
C ALA A 72 -20.87 5.59 6.39
N GLY A 73 -21.72 4.61 6.12
CA GLY A 73 -22.83 4.77 5.19
C GLY A 73 -23.71 3.54 5.12
N THR A 74 -24.82 3.64 4.38
CA THR A 74 -25.73 2.53 4.10
C THR A 74 -25.39 1.93 2.73
N VAL A 75 -25.29 0.62 2.63
CA VAL A 75 -25.00 -0.10 1.38
C VAL A 75 -26.21 -0.08 0.47
N ILE A 76 -26.06 0.48 -0.74
CA ILE A 76 -27.13 0.52 -1.75
C ILE A 76 -26.96 -0.54 -2.84
N SER A 77 -25.73 -0.95 -3.13
CA SER A 77 -25.48 -2.02 -4.10
C SER A 77 -24.18 -2.77 -3.81
N ILE A 78 -24.18 -4.04 -4.17
CA ILE A 78 -23.04 -4.94 -4.15
C ILE A 78 -22.94 -5.54 -5.54
N THR A 79 -21.77 -5.47 -6.17
CA THR A 79 -21.58 -5.86 -7.58
C THR A 79 -20.99 -7.24 -7.72
N ALA A 80 -20.32 -7.75 -6.68
CA ALA A 80 -19.63 -9.04 -6.72
C ALA A 80 -19.96 -9.88 -5.49
N ASP A 81 -20.05 -11.20 -5.69
CA ASP A 81 -20.33 -12.19 -4.65
C ASP A 81 -19.17 -13.19 -4.49
N ASP A 82 -19.26 -14.06 -3.49
CA ASP A 82 -18.23 -15.09 -3.21
C ASP A 82 -17.98 -15.96 -4.45
N GLY A 83 -16.72 -16.04 -4.85
CA GLY A 83 -16.27 -16.79 -6.02
C GLY A 83 -16.15 -15.99 -7.32
N ASP A 84 -16.65 -14.77 -7.37
CA ASP A 84 -16.54 -13.91 -8.56
C ASP A 84 -15.10 -13.41 -8.75
N LEU A 85 -14.67 -13.36 -10.00
CA LEU A 85 -13.42 -12.72 -10.40
C LEU A 85 -13.65 -11.22 -10.59
N VAL A 86 -12.85 -10.41 -9.93
CA VAL A 86 -12.89 -8.94 -10.03
C VAL A 86 -11.55 -8.39 -10.49
N GLN A 87 -11.60 -7.32 -11.27
CA GLN A 87 -10.41 -6.63 -11.75
C GLN A 87 -10.03 -5.48 -10.83
N GLN A 88 -8.75 -5.14 -10.81
CA GLN A 88 -8.27 -3.95 -10.11
C GLN A 88 -9.00 -2.69 -10.60
N GLY A 89 -9.54 -1.89 -9.67
CA GLY A 89 -10.34 -0.70 -9.98
C GLY A 89 -11.83 -0.97 -10.19
N GLU A 90 -12.26 -2.23 -10.27
CA GLU A 90 -13.68 -2.59 -10.41
C GLU A 90 -14.47 -2.25 -9.16
N VAL A 91 -15.69 -1.73 -9.34
CA VAL A 91 -16.57 -1.36 -8.23
C VAL A 91 -17.11 -2.62 -7.56
N LEU A 92 -16.95 -2.71 -6.23
CA LEU A 92 -17.41 -3.84 -5.42
C LEU A 92 -18.67 -3.51 -4.61
N VAL A 93 -18.67 -2.34 -3.98
CA VAL A 93 -19.78 -1.92 -3.10
C VAL A 93 -19.99 -0.42 -3.29
N LYS A 94 -21.27 0.00 -3.33
CA LYS A 94 -21.64 1.42 -3.31
C LYS A 94 -22.43 1.71 -2.04
N LEU A 95 -22.05 2.79 -1.38
CA LEU A 95 -22.80 3.38 -0.27
C LEU A 95 -23.73 4.46 -0.78
N ASP A 96 -24.74 4.79 0.02
CA ASP A 96 -25.56 5.97 -0.19
C ASP A 96 -24.67 7.23 -0.12
N ARG A 97 -24.67 7.98 -1.20
CA ARG A 97 -23.83 9.19 -1.36
C ARG A 97 -24.58 10.48 -1.00
N SER A 98 -25.85 10.41 -0.58
CA SER A 98 -26.68 11.60 -0.36
C SER A 98 -26.03 12.58 0.61
N ASP A 99 -25.53 12.10 1.74
CA ASP A 99 -24.87 12.93 2.76
C ASP A 99 -23.53 13.49 2.25
N ALA A 100 -22.76 12.69 1.51
CA ALA A 100 -21.47 13.08 0.94
C ALA A 100 -21.67 14.15 -0.16
N ASP A 101 -22.66 14.00 -1.03
CA ASP A 101 -23.00 14.96 -2.09
C ASP A 101 -23.41 16.31 -1.49
N VAL A 102 -24.29 16.32 -0.48
CA VAL A 102 -24.66 17.54 0.25
C VAL A 102 -23.43 18.19 0.90
N GLY A 103 -22.54 17.38 1.48
CA GLY A 103 -21.25 17.84 2.04
C GLY A 103 -20.37 18.50 1.00
N LEU A 104 -20.23 17.89 -0.17
CA LEU A 104 -19.45 18.39 -1.30
C LEU A 104 -20.02 19.71 -1.84
N GLN A 105 -21.34 19.79 -2.04
CA GLN A 105 -22.03 21.02 -2.49
C GLN A 105 -21.84 22.15 -1.49
N ARG A 106 -21.92 21.88 -0.18
CA ARG A 106 -21.66 22.87 0.88
C ARG A 106 -20.22 23.38 0.83
N ALA A 107 -19.25 22.48 0.66
CA ALA A 107 -17.86 22.84 0.55
C ALA A 107 -17.55 23.67 -0.73
N ALA A 108 -18.20 23.35 -1.84
CA ALA A 108 -18.13 24.12 -3.09
C ALA A 108 -18.65 25.56 -2.90
N ALA A 109 -19.83 25.68 -2.28
CA ALA A 109 -20.43 26.99 -2.00
C ALA A 109 -19.56 27.82 -1.03
N ASN A 110 -18.96 27.18 -0.02
CA ASN A 110 -18.03 27.83 0.91
C ASN A 110 -16.77 28.33 0.20
N LEU A 111 -16.18 27.52 -0.67
CA LEU A 111 -15.02 27.91 -1.49
C LEU A 111 -15.35 29.12 -2.38
N ALA A 112 -16.49 29.07 -3.10
CA ALA A 112 -16.94 30.18 -3.96
C ALA A 112 -17.17 31.47 -3.16
N ASN A 113 -17.79 31.38 -1.98
CA ASN A 113 -18.01 32.52 -1.10
C ASN A 113 -16.68 33.10 -0.57
N THR A 114 -15.74 32.25 -0.21
CA THR A 114 -14.42 32.67 0.27
C THR A 114 -13.62 33.39 -0.83
N VAL A 115 -13.65 32.85 -2.06
CA VAL A 115 -13.01 33.51 -3.22
C VAL A 115 -13.58 34.90 -3.43
N ARG A 116 -14.93 35.07 -3.41
CA ARG A 116 -15.57 36.40 -3.55
C ARG A 116 -15.22 37.32 -2.41
N ARG A 117 -15.18 36.85 -1.16
CA ARG A 117 -14.78 37.65 0.00
C ARG A 117 -13.35 38.14 -0.12
N VAL A 118 -12.40 37.25 -0.46
CA VAL A 118 -10.99 37.58 -0.64
C VAL A 118 -10.83 38.55 -1.78
N ARG A 119 -11.52 38.38 -2.93
CA ARG A 119 -11.54 39.35 -4.02
C ARG A 119 -11.98 40.75 -3.55
N GLY A 120 -12.98 40.82 -2.62
CA GLY A 120 -13.40 42.06 -1.98
C GLY A 120 -12.26 42.79 -1.24
N LEU A 121 -11.38 42.03 -0.54
CA LEU A 121 -10.21 42.58 0.13
C LEU A 121 -9.24 43.26 -0.88
N TYR A 122 -8.98 42.62 -2.02
CA TYR A 122 -8.15 43.24 -3.08
C TYR A 122 -8.79 44.53 -3.64
N SER A 123 -10.12 44.53 -3.80
CA SER A 123 -10.83 45.74 -4.23
C SER A 123 -10.71 46.86 -3.20
N THR A 124 -10.75 46.54 -1.90
CA THR A 124 -10.53 47.54 -0.83
C THR A 124 -9.11 48.12 -0.85
N VAL A 125 -8.08 47.30 -1.12
CA VAL A 125 -6.71 47.80 -1.32
C VAL A 125 -6.63 48.74 -2.49
N THR A 126 -7.24 48.40 -3.62
CA THR A 126 -7.29 49.28 -4.81
C THR A 126 -7.98 50.63 -4.50
N GLY A 127 -9.09 50.60 -3.76
CA GLY A 127 -9.78 51.79 -3.29
C GLY A 127 -8.90 52.69 -2.39
N ALA A 128 -8.20 52.06 -1.44
CA ALA A 128 -7.27 52.75 -0.55
C ALA A 128 -6.07 53.34 -1.33
N GLN A 129 -5.56 52.66 -2.37
CA GLN A 129 -4.53 53.22 -3.26
C GLN A 129 -5.02 54.47 -3.99
N SER A 130 -6.26 54.45 -4.46
CA SER A 130 -6.88 55.64 -5.12
C SER A 130 -7.03 56.78 -4.13
N GLN A 131 -7.41 56.53 -2.87
CA GLN A 131 -7.52 57.58 -1.84
C GLN A 131 -6.15 58.21 -1.55
N VAL A 132 -5.07 57.42 -1.41
CA VAL A 132 -3.70 57.95 -1.27
C VAL A 132 -3.33 58.85 -2.44
N ALA A 133 -3.71 58.49 -3.66
CA ALA A 133 -3.46 59.34 -4.83
C ALA A 133 -4.20 60.69 -4.74
N VAL A 134 -5.44 60.71 -4.26
CA VAL A 134 -6.22 61.97 -4.05
C VAL A 134 -5.56 62.84 -3.00
N GLU A 135 -5.18 62.30 -1.84
CA GLU A 135 -4.53 63.05 -0.77
C GLU A 135 -3.15 63.56 -1.18
N LYS A 136 -2.43 62.81 -2.02
CA LYS A 136 -1.15 63.29 -2.59
C LYS A 136 -1.32 64.54 -3.45
N VAL A 137 -2.33 64.58 -4.31
CA VAL A 137 -2.65 65.79 -5.14
C VAL A 137 -3.08 66.94 -4.24
N ALA A 138 -3.86 66.71 -3.18
CA ALA A 138 -4.25 67.73 -2.21
C ALA A 138 -3.03 68.31 -1.49
N LEU A 139 -2.07 67.50 -1.09
CA LEU A 139 -0.82 67.95 -0.49
C LEU A 139 0.01 68.75 -1.46
N GLU A 140 0.18 68.38 -2.73
CA GLU A 140 0.91 69.13 -3.75
C GLU A 140 0.30 70.51 -3.96
N LYS A 141 -1.04 70.59 -3.97
CA LYS A 141 -1.76 71.89 -4.07
C LYS A 141 -1.50 72.79 -2.86
N ALA A 142 -1.64 72.23 -1.62
CA ALA A 142 -1.41 73.00 -0.40
C ALA A 142 0.06 73.45 -0.28
N GLN A 143 1.01 72.65 -0.68
CA GLN A 143 2.43 72.99 -0.72
C GLN A 143 2.73 74.11 -1.72
N ALA A 144 2.16 74.04 -2.91
CA ALA A 144 2.31 75.11 -3.93
C ALA A 144 1.71 76.44 -3.43
N ASP A 145 0.53 76.42 -2.80
CA ASP A 145 -0.13 77.62 -2.26
C ASP A 145 0.69 78.18 -1.09
N TYR A 146 1.17 77.42 -0.14
CA TYR A 146 2.04 77.86 0.92
C TYR A 146 3.32 78.48 0.39
N ASN A 147 4.01 77.87 -0.57
CA ASN A 147 5.23 78.41 -1.17
C ASN A 147 4.98 79.76 -1.82
N ARG A 148 3.92 79.87 -2.60
CA ARG A 148 3.52 81.17 -3.24
C ARG A 148 3.22 82.21 -2.20
N ARG A 149 2.46 81.94 -1.14
CA ARG A 149 2.15 82.93 -0.07
C ARG A 149 3.37 83.28 0.76
N ARG A 150 4.26 82.33 1.03
CA ARG A 150 5.53 82.64 1.69
C ARG A 150 6.38 83.63 0.94
N ASP A 151 6.43 83.53 -0.39
CA ASP A 151 7.20 84.44 -1.21
C ASP A 151 6.52 85.81 -1.27
N LEU A 152 5.18 85.89 -1.30
CA LEU A 152 4.43 87.18 -1.21
C LEU A 152 4.58 87.87 0.16
N ALA A 153 4.61 87.06 1.27
CA ALA A 153 4.83 87.61 2.62
C ALA A 153 6.20 88.28 2.78
N ARG A 154 7.23 87.78 2.09
CA ARG A 154 8.58 88.39 2.06
C ARG A 154 8.59 89.78 1.44
N THR A 155 7.67 90.03 0.54
CA THR A 155 7.51 91.38 -0.11
C THR A 155 6.52 92.28 0.62
N GLY A 156 5.90 91.81 1.71
CA GLY A 156 4.89 92.58 2.46
C GLY A 156 3.52 92.62 1.78
N ALA A 157 3.27 91.77 0.76
CA ALA A 157 2.04 91.77 -0.02
C ALA A 157 0.86 90.98 0.65
N ILE A 158 1.11 90.19 1.70
CA ILE A 158 0.07 89.48 2.47
C ILE A 158 0.32 89.62 3.97
N SER A 159 -0.72 89.31 4.79
CA SER A 159 -0.64 89.32 6.25
C SER A 159 0.06 88.08 6.82
N ALA A 160 0.60 88.24 8.03
CA ALA A 160 1.16 87.07 8.77
C ALA A 160 0.09 85.97 9.08
N GLU A 161 -1.15 86.42 9.25
CA GLU A 161 -2.29 85.51 9.48
C GLU A 161 -2.61 84.68 8.24
N GLU A 162 -2.64 85.26 7.05
CA GLU A 162 -2.84 84.55 5.78
C GLU A 162 -1.73 83.50 5.52
N LEU A 163 -0.47 83.78 5.89
CA LEU A 163 0.63 82.85 5.79
C LEU A 163 0.46 81.71 6.83
N ALA A 164 0.02 82.04 8.06
CA ALA A 164 -0.26 81.05 9.08
C ALA A 164 -1.36 80.07 8.63
N HIS A 165 -2.48 80.57 8.07
CA HIS A 165 -3.55 79.70 7.53
C HIS A 165 -3.06 78.81 6.42
N ALA A 166 -2.18 79.30 5.50
CA ALA A 166 -1.62 78.42 4.47
C ALA A 166 -0.70 77.36 5.02
N ARG A 167 0.03 77.65 6.12
CA ARG A 167 0.85 76.64 6.82
C ARG A 167 0.02 75.62 7.50
N ASP A 168 -1.08 76.00 8.17
CA ASP A 168 -2.01 75.11 8.81
C ASP A 168 -2.70 74.19 7.78
N ALA A 169 -3.11 74.70 6.64
CA ALA A 169 -3.65 73.93 5.53
C ALA A 169 -2.65 72.88 4.99
N LEU A 170 -1.37 73.28 4.85
CA LEU A 170 -0.31 72.33 4.47
C LEU A 170 -0.13 71.23 5.49
N THR A 171 -0.09 71.58 6.77
CA THR A 171 0.04 70.56 7.88
C THR A 171 -1.15 69.63 7.89
N ALA A 172 -2.37 70.14 7.69
CA ALA A 172 -3.57 69.33 7.58
C ALA A 172 -3.50 68.35 6.40
N ALA A 173 -3.05 68.81 5.21
CA ALA A 173 -2.90 67.95 4.04
C ALA A 173 -1.81 66.86 4.23
N GLN A 174 -0.69 67.18 4.92
CA GLN A 174 0.35 66.21 5.27
C GLN A 174 -0.21 65.13 6.19
N SER A 175 -0.99 65.50 7.20
CA SER A 175 -1.62 64.56 8.14
C SER A 175 -2.66 63.68 7.45
N ALA A 176 -3.46 64.21 6.54
CA ALA A 176 -4.43 63.47 5.76
C ALA A 176 -3.77 62.40 4.88
N LEU A 177 -2.68 62.76 4.16
CA LEU A 177 -1.90 61.81 3.38
C LEU A 177 -1.30 60.68 4.26
N ALA A 178 -0.71 61.05 5.40
CA ALA A 178 -0.14 60.08 6.33
C ALA A 178 -1.21 59.06 6.82
N THR A 179 -2.41 59.55 7.15
CA THR A 179 -3.54 58.72 7.54
C THR A 179 -3.98 57.77 6.43
N SER A 180 -4.14 58.26 5.21
CA SER A 180 -4.51 57.46 4.03
C SER A 180 -3.44 56.40 3.71
N GLN A 181 -2.15 56.74 3.82
CA GLN A 181 -1.04 55.78 3.66
C GLN A 181 -1.09 54.67 4.72
N GLN A 182 -1.35 55.03 6.00
CA GLN A 182 -1.50 54.03 7.06
C GLN A 182 -2.69 53.12 6.80
N GLN A 183 -3.83 53.64 6.34
CA GLN A 183 -5.00 52.84 5.99
C GLN A 183 -4.71 51.89 4.82
N LEU A 184 -3.99 52.34 3.79
CA LEU A 184 -3.53 51.49 2.71
C LEU A 184 -2.63 50.36 3.22
N GLN A 185 -1.70 50.68 4.09
CA GLN A 185 -0.79 49.67 4.69
C GLN A 185 -1.56 48.64 5.48
N THR A 186 -2.54 49.05 6.30
CA THR A 186 -3.41 48.12 7.05
C THR A 186 -4.19 47.20 6.10
N ASN A 187 -4.75 47.74 5.01
CA ASN A 187 -5.48 46.90 4.05
C ASN A 187 -4.55 45.96 3.27
N LYS A 188 -3.31 46.38 2.96
CA LYS A 188 -2.31 45.52 2.29
C LYS A 188 -1.94 44.28 3.13
N VAL A 189 -1.82 44.40 4.44
CA VAL A 189 -1.52 43.28 5.33
C VAL A 189 -2.55 42.15 5.20
N LEU A 190 -3.81 42.50 4.90
CA LEU A 190 -4.88 41.51 4.74
C LEU A 190 -4.73 40.65 3.47
N VAL A 191 -3.99 41.10 2.47
CA VAL A 191 -3.77 40.40 1.21
C VAL A 191 -2.32 39.92 1.04
N ASP A 192 -1.39 40.44 1.85
CA ASP A 192 0.01 40.04 2.05
C ASP A 192 0.73 39.62 0.75
N ASP A 193 0.69 40.49 -0.25
CA ASP A 193 1.26 40.34 -1.61
C ASP A 193 0.91 38.97 -2.30
N THR A 194 -0.11 38.28 -1.84
CA THR A 194 -0.61 37.06 -2.47
C THR A 194 -1.53 37.39 -3.65
N VAL A 195 -1.88 36.39 -4.46
CA VAL A 195 -3.00 36.45 -5.39
C VAL A 195 -4.20 35.70 -4.81
N VAL A 196 -5.41 36.02 -5.27
CA VAL A 196 -6.65 35.42 -4.73
C VAL A 196 -6.56 33.89 -4.59
N ALA A 197 -6.03 33.19 -5.59
CA ALA A 197 -5.90 31.74 -5.59
C ALA A 197 -4.90 31.21 -4.54
N SER A 198 -3.88 31.98 -4.18
CA SER A 198 -2.86 31.60 -3.20
C SER A 198 -3.15 32.10 -1.78
N HIS A 199 -4.21 32.88 -1.59
CA HIS A 199 -4.60 33.42 -0.29
C HIS A 199 -4.88 32.30 0.73
N PRO A 200 -4.42 32.42 1.99
CA PRO A 200 -4.59 31.39 3.01
C PRO A 200 -6.02 30.94 3.20
N ASP A 201 -7.00 31.85 3.23
CA ASP A 201 -8.42 31.52 3.38
C ASP A 201 -8.95 30.68 2.22
N VAL A 202 -8.52 30.98 0.97
CA VAL A 202 -8.91 30.21 -0.22
C VAL A 202 -8.28 28.83 -0.19
N LYS A 203 -7.01 28.71 0.21
CA LYS A 203 -6.34 27.42 0.40
C LYS A 203 -7.03 26.57 1.48
N ALA A 204 -7.46 27.19 2.58
CA ALA A 204 -8.18 26.49 3.64
C ALA A 204 -9.55 25.97 3.15
N ALA A 205 -10.32 26.81 2.42
CA ALA A 205 -11.59 26.39 1.83
C ALA A 205 -11.41 25.33 0.74
N ALA A 206 -10.35 25.40 -0.05
CA ALA A 206 -9.97 24.39 -1.04
C ALA A 206 -9.61 23.05 -0.36
N ALA A 207 -8.94 23.07 0.80
CA ALA A 207 -8.64 21.88 1.57
C ALA A 207 -9.94 21.20 2.11
N GLN A 208 -10.90 22.02 2.57
CA GLN A 208 -12.22 21.52 2.98
C GLN A 208 -12.98 20.89 1.80
N TYR A 209 -12.90 21.50 0.62
CA TYR A 209 -13.48 20.93 -0.60
C TYR A 209 -12.84 19.57 -0.95
N ARG A 210 -11.50 19.44 -0.89
CA ARG A 210 -10.81 18.16 -1.12
C ARG A 210 -11.26 17.09 -0.12
N ALA A 211 -11.43 17.44 1.14
CA ALA A 211 -11.93 16.50 2.16
C ALA A 211 -13.33 15.99 1.82
N ALA A 212 -14.26 16.88 1.50
CA ALA A 212 -15.63 16.52 1.13
C ALA A 212 -15.68 15.71 -0.18
N TYR A 213 -14.82 16.04 -1.15
CA TYR A 213 -14.67 15.27 -2.39
C TYR A 213 -14.16 13.84 -2.14
N LEU A 214 -13.17 13.68 -1.26
CA LEU A 214 -12.69 12.35 -0.87
C LEU A 214 -13.78 11.53 -0.18
N ASP A 215 -14.62 12.15 0.64
CA ASP A 215 -15.73 11.45 1.27
C ASP A 215 -16.77 11.00 0.23
N ASP A 216 -17.04 11.82 -0.80
CA ASP A 216 -17.91 11.42 -1.92
C ASP A 216 -17.30 10.24 -2.73
N VAL A 217 -16.03 10.32 -3.13
CA VAL A 217 -15.35 9.24 -3.85
C VAL A 217 -15.33 7.93 -3.04
N ARG A 218 -15.16 8.02 -1.72
CA ARG A 218 -15.12 6.87 -0.80
C ARG A 218 -16.48 6.19 -0.60
N THR A 219 -17.58 6.77 -1.09
CA THR A 219 -18.88 6.07 -1.15
C THR A 219 -18.84 4.89 -2.12
N THR A 220 -17.93 4.89 -3.08
CA THR A 220 -17.71 3.83 -4.04
C THR A 220 -16.45 3.06 -3.69
N MET A 221 -16.60 1.81 -3.28
CA MET A 221 -15.48 0.94 -2.95
C MET A 221 -15.09 0.10 -4.15
N VAL A 222 -13.80 0.14 -4.49
CA VAL A 222 -13.23 -0.57 -5.63
C VAL A 222 -12.21 -1.63 -5.18
N ALA A 223 -12.01 -2.64 -6.02
CA ALA A 223 -11.01 -3.67 -5.81
C ALA A 223 -9.59 -3.08 -5.91
N PRO A 224 -8.75 -3.17 -4.87
CA PRO A 224 -7.38 -2.67 -4.92
C PRO A 224 -6.44 -3.57 -5.72
N VAL A 225 -6.84 -4.82 -5.97
CA VAL A 225 -6.09 -5.83 -6.73
C VAL A 225 -7.06 -6.69 -7.54
N THR A 226 -6.57 -7.27 -8.63
CA THR A 226 -7.31 -8.31 -9.37
C THR A 226 -7.27 -9.62 -8.61
N GLY A 227 -8.41 -10.28 -8.45
CA GLY A 227 -8.50 -11.54 -7.70
C GLY A 227 -9.94 -12.03 -7.54
N TYR A 228 -10.11 -13.06 -6.75
CA TYR A 228 -11.42 -13.65 -6.48
C TYR A 228 -11.98 -13.14 -5.15
N VAL A 229 -13.26 -12.82 -5.16
CA VAL A 229 -13.99 -12.42 -3.94
C VAL A 229 -14.18 -13.62 -3.03
N ALA A 230 -13.97 -13.40 -1.73
CA ALA A 230 -14.19 -14.39 -0.69
C ALA A 230 -14.72 -13.73 0.59
N LYS A 231 -15.47 -14.48 1.38
CA LYS A 231 -15.99 -14.06 2.69
C LYS A 231 -16.77 -12.74 2.65
N ARG A 232 -17.70 -12.60 1.70
CA ARG A 232 -18.61 -11.46 1.70
C ARG A 232 -19.54 -11.53 2.92
N THR A 233 -19.44 -10.54 3.80
CA THR A 233 -20.28 -10.43 5.02
C THR A 233 -21.32 -9.32 4.91
N VAL A 234 -21.13 -8.38 3.99
CA VAL A 234 -21.97 -7.22 3.80
C VAL A 234 -23.28 -7.55 3.06
N GLN A 235 -24.36 -6.86 3.42
CA GLN A 235 -25.68 -6.99 2.79
C GLN A 235 -26.20 -5.61 2.34
N VAL A 236 -27.04 -5.61 1.29
CA VAL A 236 -27.74 -4.40 0.83
C VAL A 236 -28.67 -3.88 1.94
N GLY A 237 -28.68 -2.56 2.18
CA GLY A 237 -29.41 -1.92 3.27
C GLY A 237 -28.68 -1.93 4.61
N GLN A 238 -27.56 -2.62 4.72
CA GLN A 238 -26.75 -2.64 5.95
C GLN A 238 -26.01 -1.31 6.11
N ARG A 239 -26.01 -0.77 7.34
CA ARG A 239 -25.15 0.36 7.72
C ARG A 239 -23.77 -0.15 8.12
N VAL A 240 -22.75 0.37 7.47
CA VAL A 240 -21.34 0.00 7.70
C VAL A 240 -20.56 1.13 8.34
N GLN A 241 -19.51 0.76 9.08
CA GLN A 241 -18.62 1.70 9.77
C GLN A 241 -17.19 1.58 9.22
N PRO A 242 -16.38 2.64 9.28
CA PRO A 242 -14.98 2.59 8.89
C PRO A 242 -14.22 1.44 9.55
N GLY A 243 -13.45 0.69 8.75
CA GLY A 243 -12.64 -0.45 9.21
C GLY A 243 -13.38 -1.79 9.33
N ALA A 244 -14.71 -1.83 9.18
CA ALA A 244 -15.45 -3.09 9.15
C ALA A 244 -15.11 -3.88 7.87
N ALA A 245 -14.71 -5.15 8.00
CA ALA A 245 -14.44 -6.00 6.84
C ALA A 245 -15.76 -6.36 6.14
N LEU A 246 -15.89 -6.00 4.86
CA LEU A 246 -17.08 -6.26 4.05
C LEU A 246 -16.96 -7.52 3.22
N MET A 247 -15.80 -7.74 2.63
CA MET A 247 -15.40 -8.90 1.85
C MET A 247 -13.88 -8.95 1.74
N ALA A 248 -13.34 -10.01 1.19
CA ALA A 248 -11.92 -10.13 0.87
C ALA A 248 -11.73 -10.38 -0.63
N VAL A 249 -10.62 -9.89 -1.18
CA VAL A 249 -10.17 -10.22 -2.55
C VAL A 249 -8.85 -10.97 -2.45
N VAL A 250 -8.80 -12.13 -3.11
CA VAL A 250 -7.66 -13.06 -3.08
C VAL A 250 -7.02 -13.12 -4.46
N PRO A 251 -5.82 -12.56 -4.66
CA PRO A 251 -5.09 -12.62 -5.92
C PRO A 251 -4.40 -13.99 -6.09
N LEU A 252 -5.05 -14.94 -6.75
CA LEU A 252 -4.53 -16.32 -6.90
C LEU A 252 -3.25 -16.41 -7.75
N HIS A 253 -2.87 -15.36 -8.48
CA HIS A 253 -1.57 -15.30 -9.19
C HIS A 253 -0.38 -14.94 -8.28
N GLN A 254 -0.66 -14.54 -7.03
CA GLN A 254 0.36 -14.10 -6.05
C GLN A 254 0.40 -15.03 -4.84
N VAL A 255 0.11 -16.31 -5.05
CA VAL A 255 0.20 -17.33 -4.01
C VAL A 255 1.61 -17.89 -3.90
N TRP A 256 1.91 -18.48 -2.75
CA TRP A 256 3.14 -19.19 -2.46
C TRP A 256 2.82 -20.44 -1.66
N VAL A 257 3.80 -21.31 -1.49
CA VAL A 257 3.68 -22.50 -0.62
C VAL A 257 4.51 -22.25 0.63
N ASP A 258 3.90 -22.43 1.80
CA ASP A 258 4.60 -22.52 3.07
C ASP A 258 4.78 -24.01 3.39
N ALA A 259 5.99 -24.53 3.16
CA ALA A 259 6.36 -25.92 3.35
C ALA A 259 7.11 -26.08 4.67
N ASN A 260 6.57 -26.92 5.56
CA ASN A 260 7.11 -27.13 6.91
C ASN A 260 8.10 -28.29 6.90
N PHE A 261 9.40 -27.97 6.85
CA PHE A 261 10.47 -28.96 6.92
C PHE A 261 10.93 -29.19 8.36
N LYS A 262 11.33 -30.44 8.67
CA LYS A 262 11.95 -30.76 9.95
C LYS A 262 13.30 -30.03 10.07
N GLU A 263 13.68 -29.63 11.29
CA GLU A 263 14.96 -28.97 11.57
C GLU A 263 16.15 -29.72 10.97
N THR A 264 16.13 -31.05 10.97
CA THR A 264 17.18 -31.91 10.42
C THR A 264 17.31 -31.83 8.89
N GLN A 265 16.24 -31.46 8.18
CA GLN A 265 16.21 -31.36 6.72
C GLN A 265 16.77 -30.02 6.18
N LEU A 266 16.92 -29.01 7.06
CA LEU A 266 17.34 -27.68 6.66
C LEU A 266 18.85 -27.50 6.51
N THR A 267 19.66 -28.50 6.88
CA THR A 267 21.14 -28.40 6.92
C THR A 267 21.73 -27.89 5.60
N HIS A 268 21.22 -28.39 4.48
CA HIS A 268 21.72 -28.05 3.13
C HIS A 268 20.73 -27.20 2.33
N MET A 269 19.63 -26.75 2.95
CA MET A 269 18.62 -25.92 2.28
C MET A 269 19.09 -24.47 2.17
N ARG A 270 18.94 -23.87 1.00
CA ARG A 270 19.39 -22.51 0.69
C ARG A 270 18.35 -21.77 -0.12
N ILE A 271 18.34 -20.45 0.03
CA ILE A 271 17.51 -19.54 -0.79
C ILE A 271 17.93 -19.67 -2.25
N GLY A 272 16.94 -19.78 -3.14
CA GLY A 272 17.14 -19.91 -4.59
C GLY A 272 17.11 -21.34 -5.13
N GLN A 273 17.18 -22.37 -4.26
CA GLN A 273 17.10 -23.77 -4.69
C GLN A 273 15.79 -24.08 -5.43
N PRO A 274 15.86 -24.86 -6.53
CA PRO A 274 14.70 -25.26 -7.29
C PRO A 274 13.84 -26.27 -6.50
N VAL A 275 12.55 -26.13 -6.64
CA VAL A 275 11.54 -26.92 -5.94
C VAL A 275 10.53 -27.44 -6.95
N GLU A 276 10.21 -28.73 -6.85
CA GLU A 276 9.07 -29.34 -7.51
C GLU A 276 7.90 -29.42 -6.52
N LEU A 277 6.73 -28.98 -6.98
CA LEU A 277 5.51 -28.93 -6.17
C LEU A 277 4.43 -29.74 -6.84
N THR A 278 3.73 -30.59 -6.09
CA THR A 278 2.57 -31.33 -6.57
C THR A 278 1.38 -31.09 -5.64
N SER A 279 0.19 -30.92 -6.22
CA SER A 279 -1.04 -30.70 -5.44
C SER A 279 -1.86 -31.97 -5.37
N ASP A 280 -2.39 -32.26 -4.20
CA ASP A 280 -3.26 -33.43 -3.98
C ASP A 280 -4.51 -33.39 -4.86
N VAL A 281 -5.00 -32.20 -5.21
CA VAL A 281 -6.18 -32.00 -6.07
C VAL A 281 -5.94 -32.47 -7.51
N TYR A 282 -4.75 -32.23 -8.04
CA TYR A 282 -4.41 -32.56 -9.45
C TYR A 282 -3.55 -33.82 -9.57
N GLY A 283 -3.13 -34.39 -8.43
CA GLY A 283 -2.29 -35.58 -8.39
C GLY A 283 -0.87 -35.33 -8.89
N SER A 284 -0.07 -36.41 -8.91
CA SER A 284 1.36 -36.35 -9.29
C SER A 284 1.65 -36.05 -10.78
N SER A 285 0.62 -36.07 -11.63
CA SER A 285 0.75 -35.76 -13.06
C SER A 285 0.93 -34.26 -13.35
N VAL A 286 0.46 -33.39 -12.45
CA VAL A 286 0.60 -31.94 -12.57
C VAL A 286 1.69 -31.48 -11.62
N LYS A 287 2.82 -31.03 -12.21
CA LYS A 287 3.97 -30.54 -11.47
C LYS A 287 4.09 -29.04 -11.66
N TYR A 288 4.29 -28.33 -10.57
CA TYR A 288 4.57 -26.91 -10.56
C TYR A 288 6.05 -26.70 -10.24
N SER A 289 6.67 -25.75 -10.92
CA SER A 289 8.05 -25.37 -10.68
C SER A 289 8.10 -24.17 -9.74
N GLY A 290 8.88 -24.30 -8.68
CA GLY A 290 9.09 -23.25 -7.69
C GLY A 290 10.55 -23.07 -7.34
N LYS A 291 10.81 -22.11 -6.48
CA LYS A 291 12.11 -21.88 -5.84
C LYS A 291 11.94 -21.49 -4.38
N VAL A 292 12.90 -21.87 -3.56
CA VAL A 292 12.97 -21.42 -2.17
C VAL A 292 13.18 -19.91 -2.14
N GLU A 293 12.22 -19.18 -1.59
CA GLU A 293 12.31 -17.71 -1.45
C GLU A 293 12.91 -17.31 -0.10
N SER A 294 12.52 -17.98 0.96
CA SER A 294 13.04 -17.72 2.31
C SER A 294 12.87 -18.91 3.22
N LEU A 295 13.79 -19.07 4.16
CA LEU A 295 13.65 -19.98 5.28
C LEU A 295 13.10 -19.18 6.49
N GLY A 296 12.16 -19.77 7.21
CA GLY A 296 11.57 -19.16 8.41
C GLY A 296 12.63 -18.87 9.48
N VAL A 297 12.48 -17.75 10.16
CA VAL A 297 13.39 -17.33 11.24
C VAL A 297 13.09 -18.00 12.57
N GLY A 298 12.08 -18.84 12.65
CA GLY A 298 11.69 -19.59 13.85
C GLY A 298 10.66 -20.66 13.55
N THR A 299 10.43 -21.52 14.53
CA THR A 299 9.43 -22.60 14.47
C THR A 299 8.02 -22.05 14.69
N GLY A 300 7.00 -22.74 14.19
CA GLY A 300 5.61 -22.35 14.41
C GLY A 300 5.24 -22.24 15.89
N SER A 301 5.84 -23.08 16.75
CA SER A 301 5.63 -23.03 18.20
C SER A 301 6.22 -21.79 18.86
N ALA A 302 7.31 -21.22 18.32
CA ALA A 302 7.94 -20.02 18.85
C ALA A 302 7.08 -18.75 18.65
N PHE A 303 6.24 -18.75 17.61
CA PHE A 303 5.34 -17.63 17.26
C PHE A 303 3.88 -17.85 17.66
N SER A 304 3.57 -18.97 18.33
CA SER A 304 2.21 -19.22 18.81
C SER A 304 1.88 -18.32 20.02
N LEU A 305 0.62 -17.89 20.14
CA LEU A 305 0.13 -17.08 21.27
C LEU A 305 0.31 -17.79 22.63
N LEU A 306 0.31 -19.13 22.64
CA LEU A 306 0.54 -19.96 23.81
C LEU A 306 1.58 -21.03 23.45
N PRO A 307 2.89 -20.74 23.59
CA PRO A 307 3.91 -21.75 23.37
C PRO A 307 3.71 -22.94 24.31
N ALA A 308 3.77 -24.17 23.79
CA ALA A 308 3.70 -25.36 24.63
C ALA A 308 4.89 -25.39 25.60
N GLN A 309 4.62 -25.17 26.89
CA GLN A 309 5.64 -25.29 27.94
C GLN A 309 5.51 -26.65 28.60
N ASN A 310 6.51 -27.50 28.42
CA ASN A 310 6.66 -28.75 29.17
C ASN A 310 7.28 -28.47 30.55
N ALA A 311 6.55 -27.71 31.41
CA ALA A 311 7.06 -27.31 32.73
C ALA A 311 6.99 -28.45 33.79
N THR A 312 6.19 -29.50 33.55
CA THR A 312 5.96 -30.57 34.52
C THR A 312 5.88 -31.91 33.77
N GLY A 313 6.93 -32.72 33.88
CA GLY A 313 6.94 -34.09 33.32
C GLY A 313 8.29 -34.50 32.74
N ASN A 314 8.39 -35.76 32.25
CA ASN A 314 9.59 -36.20 31.53
C ASN A 314 9.80 -35.39 30.27
N TRP A 315 10.98 -34.76 30.12
CA TRP A 315 11.36 -34.06 28.92
C TRP A 315 11.50 -34.99 27.73
N ILE A 316 10.74 -34.75 26.64
CA ILE A 316 10.82 -35.50 25.41
C ILE A 316 11.24 -34.51 24.32
N LYS A 317 12.34 -34.80 23.61
CA LYS A 317 12.77 -34.00 22.45
C LYS A 317 11.78 -34.20 21.30
N ILE A 318 11.00 -33.16 20.98
CA ILE A 318 10.13 -33.12 19.80
C ILE A 318 10.85 -32.38 18.67
N VAL A 319 10.99 -33.04 17.52
CA VAL A 319 11.57 -32.40 16.32
C VAL A 319 10.64 -31.28 15.88
N GLN A 320 11.18 -30.07 15.85
CA GLN A 320 10.45 -28.87 15.41
C GLN A 320 10.43 -28.78 13.89
N ARG A 321 9.39 -28.11 13.35
CA ARG A 321 9.30 -27.78 11.93
C ARG A 321 9.49 -26.29 11.73
N ILE A 322 10.18 -25.92 10.65
CA ILE A 322 10.42 -24.53 10.25
C ILE A 322 9.74 -24.33 8.89
N PRO A 323 8.90 -23.29 8.74
CA PRO A 323 8.26 -22.99 7.48
C PRO A 323 9.29 -22.46 6.47
N VAL A 324 9.31 -23.03 5.29
CA VAL A 324 10.09 -22.59 4.14
C VAL A 324 9.12 -22.05 3.10
N ARG A 325 9.30 -20.80 2.71
CA ARG A 325 8.47 -20.19 1.68
C ARG A 325 9.01 -20.54 0.30
N VAL A 326 8.16 -21.11 -0.50
CA VAL A 326 8.42 -21.47 -1.90
C VAL A 326 7.52 -20.63 -2.80
N VAL A 327 8.12 -19.93 -3.77
CA VAL A 327 7.38 -19.15 -4.78
C VAL A 327 7.39 -19.88 -6.11
N PHE A 328 6.29 -19.79 -6.84
CA PHE A 328 6.19 -20.35 -8.18
C PHE A 328 7.08 -19.58 -9.15
N THR A 329 7.82 -20.29 -10.00
CA THR A 329 8.69 -19.66 -11.01
C THR A 329 7.95 -19.39 -12.31
N ASP A 330 6.89 -20.12 -12.58
CA ASP A 330 6.07 -19.98 -13.78
C ASP A 330 4.59 -19.73 -13.40
N PRO A 331 4.15 -18.46 -13.37
CA PRO A 331 2.75 -18.12 -13.06
C PRO A 331 1.74 -18.70 -14.06
N SER A 332 2.14 -19.01 -15.30
CA SER A 332 1.23 -19.56 -16.31
C SER A 332 0.71 -20.97 -15.95
N GLN A 333 1.40 -21.68 -15.07
CA GLN A 333 0.94 -22.96 -14.55
C GLN A 333 -0.28 -22.78 -13.64
N LEU A 334 -0.40 -21.66 -12.94
CA LEU A 334 -1.55 -21.33 -12.10
C LEU A 334 -2.80 -20.98 -12.94
N ASP A 335 -2.61 -20.50 -14.18
CA ASP A 335 -3.74 -20.22 -15.09
C ASP A 335 -4.37 -21.51 -15.62
N LYS A 336 -3.53 -22.53 -15.89
CA LYS A 336 -4.00 -23.82 -16.39
C LYS A 336 -4.63 -24.68 -15.30
N ASN A 337 -4.01 -24.69 -14.13
CA ASN A 337 -4.40 -25.48 -12.98
C ASN A 337 -4.43 -24.58 -11.74
N PRO A 338 -5.53 -23.84 -11.51
CA PRO A 338 -5.59 -22.84 -10.46
C PRO A 338 -5.53 -23.47 -9.07
N LEU A 339 -4.66 -22.91 -8.25
CA LEU A 339 -4.49 -23.32 -6.85
C LEU A 339 -5.25 -22.34 -5.94
N ARG A 340 -5.76 -22.85 -4.83
CA ARG A 340 -6.51 -22.06 -3.85
C ARG A 340 -5.78 -22.03 -2.51
N ILE A 341 -5.89 -20.94 -1.78
CA ILE A 341 -5.31 -20.81 -0.45
C ILE A 341 -5.85 -21.94 0.48
N GLY A 342 -4.95 -22.55 1.23
CA GLY A 342 -5.25 -23.64 2.16
C GLY A 342 -5.20 -25.04 1.56
N MET A 343 -4.97 -25.20 0.25
CA MET A 343 -4.77 -26.51 -0.36
C MET A 343 -3.43 -27.12 0.09
N SER A 344 -3.42 -28.43 0.28
CA SER A 344 -2.23 -29.23 0.59
C SER A 344 -1.37 -29.45 -0.64
N MET A 345 -0.07 -29.47 -0.44
CA MET A 345 0.95 -29.68 -1.46
C MET A 345 2.01 -30.67 -0.94
N THR A 346 2.59 -31.43 -1.85
CA THR A 346 3.86 -32.11 -1.60
C THR A 346 4.97 -31.25 -2.23
N THR A 347 6.03 -31.06 -1.47
CA THR A 347 7.13 -30.15 -1.84
C THR A 347 8.46 -30.90 -1.83
N ASP A 348 9.12 -30.99 -2.98
CA ASP A 348 10.41 -31.65 -3.17
C ASP A 348 11.49 -30.61 -3.51
N VAL A 349 12.42 -30.39 -2.60
CA VAL A 349 13.51 -29.40 -2.77
C VAL A 349 14.76 -30.10 -3.26
N ASN A 350 15.34 -29.59 -4.33
CA ASN A 350 16.63 -30.06 -4.86
C ASN A 350 17.78 -29.30 -4.20
N LEU A 351 18.59 -30.00 -3.40
CA LEU A 351 19.67 -29.45 -2.57
C LEU A 351 21.03 -29.40 -3.27
N HIS A 352 21.13 -29.71 -4.58
CA HIS A 352 22.43 -29.72 -5.29
C HIS A 352 23.13 -28.36 -5.32
N ASP A 353 22.37 -27.29 -5.48
CA ASP A 353 22.92 -25.94 -5.43
C ASP A 353 22.95 -25.41 -4.00
N GLN A 354 24.14 -25.27 -3.45
CA GLN A 354 24.38 -24.76 -2.09
C GLN A 354 24.98 -23.34 -2.06
N ASN A 355 25.05 -22.66 -3.21
CA ASN A 355 25.63 -21.32 -3.30
C ASN A 355 24.74 -20.23 -2.69
N GLY A 356 23.46 -20.49 -2.46
CA GLY A 356 22.51 -19.59 -1.82
C GLY A 356 22.80 -19.36 -0.33
N SER A 357 22.33 -18.25 0.23
CA SER A 357 22.37 -17.99 1.67
C SER A 357 21.26 -18.76 2.42
N ALA A 358 21.49 -19.07 3.69
CA ALA A 358 20.46 -19.66 4.56
C ALA A 358 19.43 -18.60 5.04
N LEU A 359 19.83 -17.33 5.12
CA LEU A 359 18.98 -16.20 5.48
C LEU A 359 19.25 -15.03 4.53
N ALA A 360 18.25 -14.16 4.34
CA ALA A 360 18.39 -12.96 3.53
C ALA A 360 19.49 -12.04 4.11
N GLN A 361 20.43 -11.60 3.29
CA GLN A 361 21.57 -10.80 3.71
C GLN A 361 21.39 -9.29 3.51
N SER A 362 20.37 -8.89 2.76
CA SER A 362 20.07 -7.48 2.49
C SER A 362 18.57 -7.20 2.59
N PRO A 363 18.16 -6.01 3.09
CA PRO A 363 16.78 -5.60 3.06
C PRO A 363 16.30 -5.37 1.61
N ARG A 364 15.03 -5.59 1.35
CA ARG A 364 14.40 -5.19 0.08
C ARG A 364 14.25 -3.68 0.04
N THR A 365 14.55 -3.08 -1.09
CA THR A 365 14.39 -1.64 -1.34
C THR A 365 13.04 -1.29 -1.98
N GLU A 366 12.41 -2.25 -2.66
CA GLU A 366 11.12 -2.05 -3.33
C GLU A 366 9.97 -2.70 -2.55
N PRO A 367 8.77 -2.09 -2.54
CA PRO A 367 7.59 -2.68 -1.93
C PRO A 367 7.22 -3.97 -2.66
N ARG A 368 6.94 -5.03 -1.90
CA ARG A 368 6.57 -6.34 -2.46
C ARG A 368 5.18 -6.33 -3.10
N PHE A 369 4.28 -5.56 -2.54
CA PHE A 369 2.90 -5.42 -3.00
C PHE A 369 2.50 -3.95 -2.94
N SER A 370 1.90 -3.44 -4.00
CA SER A 370 1.42 -2.06 -4.11
C SER A 370 0.14 -2.00 -4.94
N THR A 371 -0.59 -0.93 -4.78
CA THR A 371 -1.76 -0.62 -5.63
C THR A 371 -1.74 0.85 -6.02
N ASP A 372 -2.07 1.15 -7.26
CA ASP A 372 -2.16 2.51 -7.79
C ASP A 372 -3.60 3.05 -7.85
N VAL A 373 -4.61 2.24 -7.49
CA VAL A 373 -6.05 2.58 -7.59
C VAL A 373 -6.41 3.88 -6.88
N TYR A 374 -5.65 4.26 -5.84
CA TYR A 374 -5.94 5.46 -5.04
C TYR A 374 -5.06 6.67 -5.40
N LYS A 375 -4.18 6.57 -6.40
CA LYS A 375 -3.12 7.56 -6.65
C LYS A 375 -3.65 8.90 -7.16
N ASP A 376 -4.66 8.84 -8.03
CA ASP A 376 -5.16 10.02 -8.76
C ASP A 376 -6.52 10.54 -8.24
N GLN A 377 -6.96 10.07 -7.06
CA GLN A 377 -8.27 10.43 -6.49
C GLN A 377 -8.48 11.95 -6.31
N LEU A 378 -7.41 12.75 -6.18
CA LEU A 378 -7.49 14.19 -6.01
C LEU A 378 -7.32 15.00 -7.29
N ALA A 379 -7.00 14.36 -8.42
CA ALA A 379 -6.79 15.07 -9.69
C ALA A 379 -8.03 15.84 -10.12
N ASP A 380 -9.18 15.18 -10.12
CA ASP A 380 -10.46 15.79 -10.49
C ASP A 380 -10.92 16.86 -9.48
N ALA A 381 -10.66 16.64 -8.18
CA ALA A 381 -10.94 17.63 -7.13
C ALA A 381 -10.16 18.93 -7.36
N ASN A 382 -8.88 18.83 -7.72
CA ASN A 382 -8.04 19.99 -8.00
C ASN A 382 -8.54 20.75 -9.25
N ALA A 383 -8.92 20.03 -10.31
CA ALA A 383 -9.49 20.65 -11.51
C ALA A 383 -10.81 21.37 -11.21
N GLN A 384 -11.67 20.80 -10.36
CA GLN A 384 -12.92 21.44 -9.94
C GLN A 384 -12.67 22.67 -9.05
N ILE A 385 -11.71 22.61 -8.13
CA ILE A 385 -11.29 23.75 -7.31
C ILE A 385 -10.82 24.91 -8.19
N GLU A 386 -9.95 24.64 -9.15
CA GLU A 386 -9.47 25.68 -10.08
C GLU A 386 -10.61 26.31 -10.88
N ARG A 387 -11.58 25.49 -11.33
CA ARG A 387 -12.78 25.98 -12.01
C ARG A 387 -13.60 26.90 -11.11
N ILE A 388 -13.91 26.47 -9.86
CA ILE A 388 -14.67 27.26 -8.90
C ILE A 388 -13.96 28.57 -8.59
N ILE A 389 -12.64 28.57 -8.40
CA ILE A 389 -11.84 29.76 -8.17
C ILE A 389 -11.96 30.70 -9.39
N HIS A 390 -11.72 30.19 -10.60
CA HIS A 390 -11.76 30.97 -11.83
C HIS A 390 -13.14 31.61 -12.08
N GLU A 391 -14.21 30.87 -11.94
CA GLU A 391 -15.58 31.36 -12.11
C GLU A 391 -15.93 32.49 -11.11
N ASN A 392 -15.37 32.48 -9.90
CA ASN A 392 -15.65 33.44 -8.85
C ASN A 392 -14.62 34.58 -8.75
N MET A 393 -13.50 34.53 -9.52
CA MET A 393 -12.55 35.66 -9.62
C MET A 393 -13.10 36.85 -10.41
N GLY A 394 -14.14 36.70 -11.26
CA GLY A 394 -14.71 37.73 -12.10
C GLY A 394 -13.82 38.08 -13.28
N GLN A 395 -14.42 38.67 -14.35
CA GLN A 395 -13.72 38.99 -15.61
C GLN A 395 -12.62 40.07 -15.50
N ALA A 396 -12.50 40.74 -14.33
CA ALA A 396 -11.59 41.89 -14.16
C ALA A 396 -10.10 41.55 -13.95
N VAL A 397 -9.73 40.27 -13.80
CA VAL A 397 -8.32 39.88 -13.59
C VAL A 397 -7.63 39.38 -14.87
N ASN A 398 -8.37 39.17 -15.95
CA ASN A 398 -7.79 38.80 -17.25
C ASN A 398 -7.22 40.02 -18.04
N ALA A 399 -7.27 41.25 -17.49
CA ALA A 399 -6.79 42.45 -18.14
C ALA A 399 -5.34 42.82 -17.83
N LYS A 400 -4.46 41.84 -17.59
CA LYS A 400 -3.00 42.05 -17.66
C LYS A 400 -2.40 41.26 -18.82
N GLY A 401 -2.95 41.39 -20.01
CA GLY A 401 -2.42 40.68 -21.16
C GLY A 401 -2.88 41.06 -22.55
N GLU A 402 -3.92 41.89 -22.70
CA GLU A 402 -4.25 42.37 -24.04
C GLU A 402 -4.75 43.83 -23.95
N ASP A 403 -3.89 44.76 -24.36
CA ASP A 403 -4.25 46.12 -24.65
C ASP A 403 -5.11 46.15 -25.94
N PRO A 404 -6.43 46.48 -25.88
CA PRO A 404 -7.27 46.45 -27.07
C PRO A 404 -7.04 47.67 -28.00
N MET A 405 -6.06 48.54 -27.72
CA MET A 405 -5.78 49.73 -28.52
C MET A 405 -4.64 49.57 -29.54
N ALA A 406 -4.07 48.39 -29.70
CA ALA A 406 -2.99 48.15 -30.68
C ALA A 406 -3.48 47.69 -32.08
N LYS A 407 -4.79 47.72 -32.39
CA LYS A 407 -5.34 47.45 -33.72
C LYS A 407 -6.30 48.50 -34.21
N ALA A 408 -5.79 49.71 -34.32
CA ALA A 408 -6.39 50.75 -35.16
C ALA A 408 -5.32 51.77 -35.53
N HIS A 409 -4.46 51.44 -36.47
CA HIS A 409 -3.86 52.33 -37.47
C HIS A 409 -3.25 51.47 -38.57
#